data_2fcb49e8adb23abbdc608b4db4e28d41
#
_entry.id   2fcb49e8adb23abbdc608b4db4e28d41
#
_cell.length_a   1.000
_cell.length_b   1.000
_cell.length_c   1.000
_cell.angle_alpha   90.00
_cell.angle_beta   90.00
_cell.angle_gamma   90.00
#
_symmetry.space_group_name_H-M   'P 1'
#
loop_
_entity.id
_entity.type
_entity.pdbx_description
1 polymer ?
#
loop_
_entity_poly.entity_id
_entity_poly.type
_entity_poly.pdbx_seq_one_letter_code
_entity_poly.pdbx_strand_id
1 'polypeptide(L)' 'MIKMHDIITKKQDGRELNEEELDYFVKGVADGSIPDYQISALLMAIWFRHHGHR' A
#
# COMPACT_ATOMS: atom_id res chain seq x y z
N MET A 1 -1.23 15.67 1.67
CA MET A 1 0.00 14.88 1.79
C MET A 1 -0.30 13.40 1.82
N ILE A 2 0.44 12.61 1.08
CA ILE A 2 0.23 11.16 1.02
C ILE A 2 0.90 10.49 2.20
N LYS A 3 0.18 9.58 2.85
CA LYS A 3 0.72 8.80 3.96
C LYS A 3 0.47 7.32 3.71
N MET A 4 1.40 6.49 4.18
CA MET A 4 1.25 5.05 4.03
C MET A 4 -0.03 4.53 4.66
N HIS A 5 -0.41 5.09 5.81
CA HIS A 5 -1.65 4.67 6.45
C HIS A 5 -2.86 4.84 5.52
N ASP A 6 -2.91 5.96 4.81
CA ASP A 6 -4.01 6.22 3.89
C ASP A 6 -3.99 5.26 2.71
N ILE A 7 -2.79 4.94 2.22
CA ILE A 7 -2.64 4.00 1.12
C ILE A 7 -3.11 2.61 1.52
N ILE A 8 -2.70 2.17 2.71
CA ILE A 8 -3.08 0.86 3.22
C ILE A 8 -4.59 0.76 3.40
N THR A 9 -5.18 1.79 4.03
CA THR A 9 -6.62 1.82 4.26
C THR A 9 -7.39 1.79 2.95
N LYS A 10 -6.92 2.57 1.99
CA LYS A 10 -7.57 2.63 0.68
C LYS A 10 -7.58 1.27 0.01
N LYS A 11 -6.45 0.56 0.10
CA LYS A 11 -6.35 -0.76 -0.52
C LYS A 11 -7.21 -1.78 0.23
N GLN A 12 -7.28 -1.67 1.54
CA GLN A 12 -8.14 -2.56 2.34
C GLN A 12 -9.61 -2.37 1.97
N ASP A 13 -9.99 -1.17 1.58
CA ASP A 13 -11.36 -0.89 1.13
C ASP A 13 -11.63 -1.39 -0.28
N GLY A 14 -10.62 -1.94 -0.95
CA GLY A 14 -10.78 -2.44 -2.30
C GLY A 14 -10.62 -1.37 -3.37
N ARG A 15 -10.14 -0.20 -3.00
CA ARG A 15 -9.95 0.90 -3.95
C ARG A 15 -8.59 0.78 -4.61
N GLU A 16 -8.44 1.41 -5.76
CA GLU A 16 -7.18 1.36 -6.47
C GLU A 16 -6.32 2.57 -6.12
N LEU A 17 -5.02 2.36 -6.16
CA LEU A 17 -4.08 3.44 -5.92
C LEU A 17 -3.86 4.20 -7.22
N ASN A 18 -3.74 5.53 -7.11
CA ASN A 18 -3.43 6.34 -8.28
C ASN A 18 -1.91 6.37 -8.48
N GLU A 19 -1.47 7.03 -9.57
CA GLU A 19 -0.05 7.07 -9.90
C GLU A 19 0.78 7.73 -8.82
N GLU A 20 0.25 8.77 -8.22
CA GLU A 20 0.96 9.48 -7.16
C GLU A 20 1.21 8.59 -5.96
N GLU A 21 0.20 7.81 -5.60
CA GLU A 21 0.30 6.91 -4.46
C GLU A 21 1.26 5.77 -4.74
N LEU A 22 1.21 5.22 -5.94
CA LEU A 22 2.14 4.17 -6.33
C LEU A 22 3.57 4.68 -6.35
N ASP A 23 3.77 5.89 -6.88
CA ASP A 23 5.09 6.48 -6.92
C ASP A 23 5.64 6.71 -5.51
N TYR A 24 4.80 7.20 -4.62
CA TYR A 24 5.18 7.40 -3.23
C TYR A 24 5.64 6.08 -2.61
N PHE A 25 4.88 5.02 -2.85
CA PHE A 25 5.19 3.72 -2.28
C PHE A 25 6.51 3.17 -2.84
N VAL A 26 6.66 3.21 -4.16
CA VAL A 26 7.86 2.69 -4.81
C VAL A 26 9.10 3.44 -4.34
N LYS A 27 9.03 4.75 -4.29
CA LYS A 27 10.17 5.56 -3.85
C LYS A 27 10.48 5.32 -2.38
N GLY A 28 9.45 5.17 -1.55
CA GLY A 28 9.65 4.92 -0.13
C GLY A 28 10.30 3.58 0.14
N VAL A 29 9.95 2.57 -0.66
CA VAL A 29 10.59 1.26 -0.54
C VAL A 29 12.04 1.35 -1.00
N ALA A 30 12.28 2.04 -2.10
CA ALA A 30 13.62 2.11 -2.68
C ALA A 30 14.61 2.86 -1.78
N ASP A 31 14.15 3.92 -1.12
CA ASP A 31 15.07 4.71 -0.30
C ASP A 31 15.00 4.36 1.20
N GLY A 32 14.15 3.40 1.56
CA GLY A 32 14.06 2.94 2.93
C GLY A 32 13.27 3.84 3.87
N SER A 33 12.54 4.79 3.35
CA SER A 33 11.78 5.69 4.21
C SER A 33 10.49 5.10 4.71
N ILE A 34 10.01 4.03 4.11
CA ILE A 34 8.80 3.34 4.56
C ILE A 34 9.21 2.13 5.39
N PRO A 35 8.77 2.04 6.65
CA PRO A 35 9.13 0.89 7.48
C PRO A 35 8.62 -0.43 6.92
N ASP A 36 9.35 -1.49 7.19
CA ASP A 36 9.00 -2.82 6.67
C ASP A 36 7.61 -3.25 7.06
N TYR A 37 7.17 -2.93 8.29
CA TYR A 37 5.84 -3.37 8.72
C TYR A 37 4.73 -2.72 7.90
N GLN A 38 4.96 -1.48 7.42
CA GLN A 38 3.97 -0.83 6.57
C GLN A 38 3.97 -1.41 5.17
N ILE A 39 5.15 -1.78 4.68
CA ILE A 39 5.25 -2.45 3.39
C ILE A 39 4.49 -3.77 3.45
N SER A 40 4.72 -4.55 4.51
CA SER A 40 4.04 -5.83 4.68
C SER A 40 2.53 -5.65 4.79
N ALA A 41 2.09 -4.62 5.51
CA ALA A 41 0.67 -4.37 5.68
C ALA A 41 0.00 -4.09 4.34
N LEU A 42 0.66 -3.30 3.49
CA LEU A 42 0.09 -3.00 2.18
C LEU A 42 0.07 -4.25 1.30
N LEU A 43 1.13 -5.04 1.31
CA LEU A 43 1.18 -6.25 0.53
C LEU A 43 0.11 -7.24 0.98
N MET A 44 -0.14 -7.33 2.26
CA MET A 44 -1.20 -8.19 2.78
C MET A 44 -2.56 -7.71 2.33
N ALA A 45 -2.78 -6.40 2.32
CA ALA A 45 -4.05 -5.84 1.85
C ALA A 45 -4.28 -6.18 0.38
N ILE A 46 -3.22 -6.07 -0.42
CA ILE A 46 -3.30 -6.40 -1.84
C ILE A 46 -3.59 -7.89 -2.00
N TRP A 47 -2.90 -8.73 -1.24
CA TRP A 47 -3.09 -10.17 -1.30
C TRP A 47 -4.54 -10.55 -1.00
N PHE A 48 -5.09 -10.02 0.10
CA PHE A 48 -6.46 -10.37 0.48
C PHE A 48 -7.47 -9.93 -0.58
N ARG A 49 -7.22 -8.82 -1.24
CA ARG A 49 -8.14 -8.36 -2.28
C ARG A 49 -8.12 -9.24 -3.52
N HIS A 50 -6.95 -9.82 -3.82
CA HIS A 50 -6.82 -10.62 -5.03
C HIS A 50 -7.04 -12.11 -4.79
N HIS A 51 -6.81 -12.59 -3.55
CA HIS A 51 -6.83 -14.02 -3.29
C HIS A 51 -7.77 -14.40 -2.16
N GLY A 52 -8.08 -13.52 -1.32
CA GLY A 52 -8.77 -13.78 -0.12
C GLY A 52 -10.18 -13.79 -0.11
N HIS A 53 -10.86 -13.55 -0.90
CA HIS A 53 -12.08 -13.53 -0.62
C HIS A 53 -12.94 -13.93 -1.52
N ARG A 54 -13.41 -14.18 -1.38
CA ARG A 54 -14.23 -14.62 -2.11
C ARG A 54 -14.96 -14.05 -2.02
#